data_e7a42618b2618787fb5a8434ab620629
#
_entry.id   e7a42618b2618787fb5a8434ab620629
#
_cell.length_a   1.000
_cell.length_b   1.000
_cell.length_c   1.000
_cell.angle_alpha   90.00
_cell.angle_beta   90.00
_cell.angle_gamma   90.00
#
_symmetry.space_group_name_H-M   'P 1'
#
loop_
_entity.id
_entity.type
_entity.pdbx_description
1 polymer ?
#
loop_
_entity_poly.entity_id
_entity_poly.type
_entity_poly.pdbx_seq_one_letter_code
_entity_poly.pdbx_strand_id
1 'polypeptide(L)'
;MARSCPAVLAAGSATPPEVAGARQCAAPAQQQLRKTLAQGRPVRIAVFGDSYGDGVWSGLQRQLPKQGYEVLKYSEVATGFTRYKRLNLETRASERLGGEPIDIAVISFGANDAQGIITDKGEYAPLMSPKWQAQIGERLDRYVAMLRRHNAMVYWVGLPRMRDGALDRDIGAINDFYAARMAKLEVPFIDTRPVASDGKGQYSAYLNDPKTGKRTLIREGDGIHMSMTGYVWITRSLTERIRNYVEATRAAGTGK
;
A
#
# COMPACT_ATOMS: atom_id res chain seq x y z
N MET A 1 2.67 -8.42 -27.38
CA MET A 1 3.06 -6.99 -27.38
C MET A 1 2.30 -6.30 -26.26
N ALA A 2 2.97 -6.02 -25.15
CA ALA A 2 2.36 -5.32 -24.02
C ALA A 2 2.33 -3.83 -24.33
N ARG A 3 1.14 -3.22 -24.35
CA ARG A 3 0.99 -1.77 -24.52
C ARG A 3 1.25 -1.09 -23.17
N SER A 4 2.23 -0.19 -23.14
CA SER A 4 2.55 0.65 -21.98
C SER A 4 1.41 1.63 -21.71
N CYS A 5 1.04 1.78 -20.43
CA CYS A 5 0.11 2.81 -19.96
C CYS A 5 0.85 4.14 -19.72
N PRO A 6 0.30 5.30 -20.05
CA PRO A 6 0.96 6.60 -19.82
C PRO A 6 0.89 7.04 -18.35
N ALA A 7 1.94 7.74 -17.89
CA ALA A 7 2.10 8.23 -16.51
C ALA A 7 1.22 9.45 -16.22
N VAL A 8 0.62 9.49 -15.04
CA VAL A 8 -0.13 10.64 -14.51
C VAL A 8 0.68 11.34 -13.43
N LEU A 9 1.04 12.60 -13.68
CA LEU A 9 1.68 13.50 -12.72
C LEU A 9 0.64 14.07 -11.74
N ALA A 10 0.94 14.05 -10.44
CA ALA A 10 0.10 14.62 -9.40
C ALA A 10 0.79 15.80 -8.73
N ALA A 11 0.17 16.97 -8.73
CA ALA A 11 0.28 17.99 -7.69
C ALA A 11 -0.82 19.04 -7.84
N GLY A 12 -1.46 19.44 -6.74
CA GLY A 12 -2.32 20.64 -6.67
C GLY A 12 -3.79 20.32 -6.45
N SER A 13 -4.37 21.00 -5.46
CA SER A 13 -5.78 21.00 -5.10
C SER A 13 -6.65 21.57 -6.23
N ALA A 14 -7.11 20.71 -7.11
CA ALA A 14 -8.21 20.93 -8.03
C ALA A 14 -8.70 19.56 -8.46
N THR A 15 -10.00 19.42 -8.70
CA THR A 15 -10.61 18.21 -9.23
C THR A 15 -9.80 17.70 -10.42
N PRO A 16 -9.23 16.47 -10.38
CA PRO A 16 -8.36 16.03 -11.47
C PRO A 16 -9.17 15.87 -12.75
N PRO A 17 -8.65 16.32 -13.91
CA PRO A 17 -9.24 15.95 -15.18
C PRO A 17 -9.16 14.45 -15.37
N GLU A 18 -10.23 13.87 -15.78
CA GLU A 18 -10.41 12.46 -16.05
C GLU A 18 -9.49 12.02 -17.21
N VAL A 19 -8.38 11.35 -16.89
CA VAL A 19 -7.39 10.93 -17.88
C VAL A 19 -7.83 9.60 -18.49
N ALA A 20 -8.13 9.61 -19.79
CA ALA A 20 -8.66 8.46 -20.55
C ALA A 20 -7.76 7.20 -20.49
N GLY A 21 -6.46 7.32 -20.21
CA GLY A 21 -5.51 6.20 -20.12
C GLY A 21 -5.61 5.40 -18.82
N ALA A 22 -5.94 6.03 -17.68
CA ALA A 22 -6.12 5.34 -16.39
C ALA A 22 -7.33 4.38 -16.41
N ARG A 23 -8.28 4.58 -17.31
CA ARG A 23 -9.48 3.74 -17.45
C ARG A 23 -9.18 2.33 -17.96
N GLN A 24 -8.15 2.12 -18.78
CA GLN A 24 -7.88 0.81 -19.39
C GLN A 24 -7.20 -0.17 -18.42
N CYS A 25 -6.33 0.31 -17.51
CA CYS A 25 -5.66 -0.55 -16.53
C CYS A 25 -6.55 -0.91 -15.33
N ALA A 26 -7.56 -0.08 -15.02
CA ALA A 26 -8.52 -0.33 -13.94
C ALA A 26 -9.73 -1.20 -14.38
N ALA A 27 -9.93 -1.43 -15.66
CA ALA A 27 -11.11 -2.11 -16.19
C ALA A 27 -11.35 -3.53 -15.61
N PRO A 28 -10.35 -4.43 -15.51
CA PRO A 28 -10.54 -5.76 -14.90
C PRO A 28 -10.92 -5.69 -13.42
N ALA A 29 -10.25 -4.81 -12.64
CA ALA A 29 -10.54 -4.64 -11.22
C ALA A 29 -11.94 -4.05 -10.98
N GLN A 30 -12.35 -3.09 -11.82
CA GLN A 30 -13.70 -2.51 -11.75
C GLN A 30 -14.77 -3.55 -12.14
N GLN A 31 -14.49 -4.40 -13.14
CA GLN A 31 -15.39 -5.47 -13.52
C GLN A 31 -15.54 -6.51 -12.41
N GLN A 32 -14.45 -6.89 -11.75
CA GLN A 32 -14.47 -7.80 -10.60
C GLN A 32 -15.30 -7.20 -9.46
N LEU A 33 -15.07 -5.94 -9.11
CA LEU A 33 -15.83 -5.27 -8.05
C LEU A 33 -17.33 -5.16 -8.40
N ARG A 34 -17.69 -4.85 -9.66
CA ARG A 34 -19.08 -4.86 -10.10
C ARG A 34 -19.73 -6.23 -9.91
N LYS A 35 -19.03 -7.31 -10.24
CA LYS A 35 -19.51 -8.68 -10.02
C LYS A 35 -19.76 -8.96 -8.54
N THR A 36 -18.82 -8.59 -7.67
CA THR A 36 -18.96 -8.72 -6.21
C THR A 36 -20.19 -7.98 -5.69
N LEU A 37 -20.37 -6.71 -6.10
CA LEU A 37 -21.51 -5.87 -5.69
C LEU A 37 -22.84 -6.40 -6.21
N ALA A 38 -22.90 -6.85 -7.46
CA ALA A 38 -24.11 -7.44 -8.06
C ALA A 38 -24.54 -8.74 -7.38
N GLN A 39 -23.60 -9.48 -6.79
CA GLN A 39 -23.85 -10.71 -6.02
C GLN A 39 -24.21 -10.43 -4.55
N GLY A 40 -24.26 -9.16 -4.12
CA GLY A 40 -24.51 -8.79 -2.73
C GLY A 40 -23.42 -9.26 -1.75
N ARG A 41 -22.23 -9.60 -2.24
CA ARG A 41 -21.10 -10.05 -1.41
C ARG A 41 -20.36 -8.86 -0.81
N PRO A 42 -19.75 -9.03 0.37
CA PRO A 42 -18.86 -8.01 0.91
C PRO A 42 -17.66 -7.77 -0.02
N VAL A 43 -17.20 -6.53 -0.11
CA VAL A 43 -15.96 -6.16 -0.81
C VAL A 43 -14.77 -6.71 -0.03
N ARG A 44 -13.98 -7.59 -0.63
CA ARG A 44 -12.85 -8.25 0.00
C ARG A 44 -11.56 -7.47 -0.23
N ILE A 45 -10.98 -6.99 0.86
CA ILE A 45 -9.76 -6.17 0.91
C ILE A 45 -8.65 -6.99 1.53
N ALA A 46 -7.73 -7.47 0.71
CA ALA A 46 -6.57 -8.25 1.15
C ALA A 46 -5.40 -7.31 1.49
N VAL A 47 -4.92 -7.36 2.73
CA VAL A 47 -3.79 -6.53 3.20
C VAL A 47 -2.53 -7.37 3.31
N PHE A 48 -1.53 -7.01 2.52
CA PHE A 48 -0.21 -7.64 2.46
C PHE A 48 0.84 -6.71 3.06
N GLY A 49 1.85 -7.29 3.67
CA GLY A 49 2.92 -6.51 4.26
C GLY A 49 3.71 -7.27 5.31
N ASP A 50 4.57 -6.55 5.97
CA ASP A 50 5.28 -6.97 7.18
C ASP A 50 4.47 -6.55 8.44
N SER A 51 5.13 -6.17 9.52
CA SER A 51 4.48 -5.64 10.73
C SER A 51 3.71 -4.33 10.47
N TYR A 52 4.12 -3.54 9.47
CA TYR A 52 3.34 -2.39 9.04
C TYR A 52 2.04 -2.81 8.33
N GLY A 53 2.09 -3.87 7.52
CA GLY A 53 0.88 -4.46 6.93
C GLY A 53 -0.12 -4.92 7.99
N ASP A 54 0.35 -5.47 9.11
CA ASP A 54 -0.49 -5.82 10.27
C ASP A 54 -1.22 -4.60 10.83
N GLY A 55 -0.50 -3.50 10.99
CA GLY A 55 -1.05 -2.25 11.47
C GLY A 55 -2.03 -1.61 10.48
N VAL A 56 -1.69 -1.61 9.19
CA VAL A 56 -2.58 -1.11 8.12
C VAL A 56 -3.87 -1.94 8.06
N TRP A 57 -3.77 -3.28 8.15
CA TRP A 57 -4.94 -4.14 8.28
C TRP A 57 -5.82 -3.74 9.47
N SER A 58 -5.23 -3.57 10.64
CA SER A 58 -5.96 -3.17 11.85
C SER A 58 -6.61 -1.80 11.72
N GLY A 59 -5.92 -0.84 11.08
CA GLY A 59 -6.43 0.51 10.83
C GLY A 59 -7.65 0.50 9.89
N LEU A 60 -7.58 -0.27 8.80
CA LEU A 60 -8.69 -0.42 7.83
C LEU A 60 -9.88 -1.15 8.47
N GLN A 61 -9.65 -2.23 9.21
CA GLN A 61 -10.70 -3.00 9.87
C GLN A 61 -11.51 -2.16 10.86
N ARG A 62 -10.88 -1.16 11.51
CA ARG A 62 -11.58 -0.25 12.45
C ARG A 62 -12.39 0.84 11.75
N GLN A 63 -12.08 1.15 10.49
CA GLN A 63 -12.70 2.27 9.78
C GLN A 63 -13.73 1.82 8.74
N LEU A 64 -13.63 0.59 8.23
CA LEU A 64 -14.58 0.05 7.28
C LEU A 64 -15.67 -0.75 8.01
N PRO A 65 -16.96 -0.49 7.72
CA PRO A 65 -18.04 -1.22 8.37
C PRO A 65 -18.05 -2.69 7.94
N LYS A 66 -18.23 -3.60 8.90
CA LYS A 66 -18.30 -5.05 8.62
C LYS A 66 -19.45 -5.40 7.66
N GLN A 67 -20.50 -4.60 7.64
CA GLN A 67 -21.56 -4.71 6.65
C GLN A 67 -21.06 -4.13 5.32
N GLY A 68 -20.77 -5.01 4.39
CA GLY A 68 -20.32 -4.66 3.03
C GLY A 68 -18.82 -4.67 2.80
N TYR A 69 -18.00 -4.86 3.85
CA TYR A 69 -16.54 -4.99 3.69
C TYR A 69 -15.97 -6.14 4.53
N GLU A 70 -15.03 -6.88 3.95
CA GLU A 70 -14.25 -7.92 4.61
C GLU A 70 -12.75 -7.58 4.45
N VAL A 71 -12.08 -7.23 5.56
CA VAL A 71 -10.65 -6.87 5.55
C VAL A 71 -9.85 -8.09 5.98
N LEU A 72 -9.12 -8.68 5.04
CA LEU A 72 -8.39 -9.94 5.17
C LEU A 72 -6.92 -9.68 5.48
N LYS A 73 -6.36 -10.41 6.44
CA LYS A 73 -4.97 -10.31 6.85
C LYS A 73 -4.09 -11.32 6.10
N TYR A 74 -3.26 -10.81 5.19
CA TYR A 74 -2.21 -11.56 4.48
C TYR A 74 -0.80 -11.06 4.83
N SER A 75 -0.69 -10.08 5.72
CA SER A 75 0.59 -9.61 6.25
C SER A 75 1.29 -10.69 7.09
N GLU A 76 2.63 -10.66 7.10
CA GLU A 76 3.47 -11.59 7.83
C GLU A 76 4.69 -10.83 8.37
N VAL A 77 4.82 -10.76 9.70
CA VAL A 77 5.88 -10.00 10.36
C VAL A 77 7.28 -10.49 9.97
N ALA A 78 8.27 -9.61 10.07
CA ALA A 78 9.67 -9.91 9.75
C ALA A 78 9.91 -10.36 8.29
N THR A 79 9.00 -10.07 7.36
CA THR A 79 9.16 -10.29 5.91
C THR A 79 9.57 -8.99 5.19
N GLY A 80 9.93 -9.08 3.91
CA GLY A 80 10.33 -7.94 3.08
C GLY A 80 10.90 -8.38 1.74
N PHE A 81 10.96 -7.48 0.78
CA PHE A 81 11.51 -7.74 -0.56
C PHE A 81 13.02 -8.02 -0.55
N THR A 82 13.74 -7.56 0.48
CA THR A 82 15.16 -7.89 0.69
C THR A 82 15.38 -9.30 1.26
N ARG A 83 14.33 -9.93 1.80
CA ARG A 83 14.40 -11.23 2.49
C ARG A 83 13.92 -12.42 1.64
N TYR A 84 13.90 -12.26 0.33
CA TYR A 84 13.38 -13.26 -0.62
C TYR A 84 14.04 -14.63 -0.56
N LYS A 85 15.33 -14.71 -0.21
CA LYS A 85 16.00 -16.01 0.01
C LYS A 85 15.40 -16.81 1.16
N ARG A 86 14.84 -16.10 2.15
CA ARG A 86 14.14 -16.71 3.29
C ARG A 86 12.69 -17.03 2.96
N LEU A 87 12.00 -16.13 2.25
CA LEU A 87 10.61 -16.28 1.89
C LEU A 87 10.33 -15.52 0.58
N ASN A 88 9.95 -16.26 -0.45
CA ASN A 88 9.44 -15.65 -1.69
C ASN A 88 8.02 -15.13 -1.44
N LEU A 89 7.88 -13.81 -1.42
CA LEU A 89 6.61 -13.15 -1.09
C LEU A 89 5.52 -13.42 -2.13
N GLU A 90 5.87 -13.55 -3.43
CA GLU A 90 4.90 -13.85 -4.49
C GLU A 90 4.30 -15.24 -4.31
N THR A 91 5.17 -16.25 -4.15
CA THR A 91 4.74 -17.63 -3.90
C THR A 91 3.89 -17.70 -2.66
N ARG A 92 4.36 -17.11 -1.56
CA ARG A 92 3.65 -17.10 -0.28
C ARG A 92 2.26 -16.46 -0.37
N ALA A 93 2.17 -15.29 -1.02
CA ALA A 93 0.89 -14.60 -1.19
C ALA A 93 -0.06 -15.40 -2.10
N SER A 94 0.45 -15.98 -3.20
CA SER A 94 -0.34 -16.81 -4.11
C SER A 94 -0.90 -18.08 -3.41
N GLU A 95 -0.06 -18.76 -2.63
CA GLU A 95 -0.47 -19.93 -1.85
C GLU A 95 -1.58 -19.59 -0.85
N ARG A 96 -1.41 -18.48 -0.12
CA ARG A 96 -2.39 -18.04 0.89
C ARG A 96 -3.69 -17.53 0.30
N LEU A 97 -3.63 -16.87 -0.86
CA LEU A 97 -4.83 -16.46 -1.60
C LEU A 97 -5.57 -17.68 -2.16
N GLY A 98 -4.83 -18.71 -2.60
CA GLY A 98 -5.42 -19.81 -3.32
C GLY A 98 -6.20 -19.32 -4.54
N GLY A 99 -7.42 -19.80 -4.73
CA GLY A 99 -8.36 -19.31 -5.75
C GLY A 99 -9.35 -18.27 -5.25
N GLU A 100 -9.19 -17.78 -4.02
CA GLU A 100 -10.13 -16.85 -3.40
C GLU A 100 -10.15 -15.49 -4.11
N PRO A 101 -11.32 -14.98 -4.51
CA PRO A 101 -11.43 -13.68 -5.14
C PRO A 101 -11.17 -12.58 -4.13
N ILE A 102 -10.40 -11.58 -4.55
CA ILE A 102 -10.21 -10.33 -3.83
C ILE A 102 -10.58 -9.16 -4.75
N ASP A 103 -11.14 -8.11 -4.21
CA ASP A 103 -11.53 -6.91 -4.98
C ASP A 103 -10.46 -5.81 -4.88
N ILE A 104 -9.80 -5.72 -3.74
CA ILE A 104 -8.78 -4.72 -3.44
C ILE A 104 -7.59 -5.40 -2.75
N ALA A 105 -6.38 -5.06 -3.19
CA ALA A 105 -5.14 -5.43 -2.55
C ALA A 105 -4.46 -4.16 -1.99
N VAL A 106 -4.08 -4.19 -0.73
CA VAL A 106 -3.33 -3.13 -0.05
C VAL A 106 -1.98 -3.68 0.37
N ILE A 107 -0.91 -2.99 0.00
CA ILE A 107 0.47 -3.41 0.26
C ILE A 107 1.14 -2.41 1.18
N SER A 108 1.85 -2.88 2.23
CA SER A 108 2.69 -2.03 3.08
C SER A 108 3.91 -2.80 3.57
N PHE A 109 5.05 -2.57 2.92
CA PHE A 109 6.38 -3.10 3.27
C PHE A 109 7.39 -1.97 3.34
N GLY A 110 8.53 -2.23 3.96
CA GLY A 110 9.70 -1.38 3.84
C GLY A 110 10.58 -1.30 5.08
N ALA A 111 10.04 -1.39 6.30
CA ALA A 111 10.86 -1.29 7.51
C ALA A 111 11.95 -2.39 7.58
N ASN A 112 11.64 -3.59 7.09
CA ASN A 112 12.60 -4.69 7.00
C ASN A 112 13.50 -4.62 5.74
N ASP A 113 13.22 -3.70 4.84
CA ASP A 113 13.95 -3.57 3.57
C ASP A 113 15.14 -2.59 3.65
N ALA A 114 15.32 -1.89 4.80
CA ALA A 114 16.44 -0.98 5.05
C ALA A 114 17.78 -1.74 5.24
N GLN A 115 18.16 -2.52 4.24
CA GLN A 115 19.39 -3.34 4.24
C GLN A 115 19.84 -3.68 2.82
N GLY A 116 21.14 -4.02 2.68
CA GLY A 116 21.65 -4.62 1.45
C GLY A 116 21.09 -6.03 1.22
N ILE A 117 21.29 -6.54 0.01
CA ILE A 117 20.83 -7.88 -0.39
C ILE A 117 21.97 -8.69 -1.01
N ILE A 118 21.81 -10.00 -1.03
CA ILE A 118 22.44 -10.84 -2.03
C ILE A 118 21.44 -11.04 -3.16
N THR A 119 21.80 -10.60 -4.36
CA THR A 119 20.96 -10.71 -5.56
C THR A 119 20.68 -12.16 -5.92
N ASP A 120 19.75 -12.40 -6.83
CA ASP A 120 19.45 -13.75 -7.34
C ASP A 120 20.66 -14.36 -8.10
N LYS A 121 21.60 -13.50 -8.56
CA LYS A 121 22.90 -13.90 -9.16
C LYS A 121 24.01 -14.16 -8.15
N GLY A 122 23.74 -14.06 -6.84
CA GLY A 122 24.71 -14.29 -5.77
C GLY A 122 25.63 -13.09 -5.44
N GLU A 123 25.40 -11.92 -6.02
CA GLU A 123 26.22 -10.73 -5.79
C GLU A 123 25.67 -9.89 -4.63
N TYR A 124 26.57 -9.33 -3.81
CA TYR A 124 26.14 -8.36 -2.80
C TYR A 124 25.79 -7.03 -3.45
N ALA A 125 24.65 -6.49 -3.07
CA ALA A 125 24.16 -5.18 -3.47
C ALA A 125 23.84 -4.35 -2.20
N PRO A 126 24.60 -3.29 -1.92
CA PRO A 126 24.29 -2.34 -0.85
C PRO A 126 22.93 -1.72 -1.03
N LEU A 127 22.31 -1.31 0.09
CA LEU A 127 21.04 -0.59 0.07
C LEU A 127 21.08 0.56 -0.95
N MET A 128 20.01 0.68 -1.74
CA MET A 128 19.81 1.71 -2.78
C MET A 128 20.86 1.75 -3.90
N SER A 129 21.83 0.80 -3.96
CA SER A 129 22.71 0.70 -5.12
C SER A 129 21.93 0.36 -6.40
N PRO A 130 22.47 0.63 -7.61
CA PRO A 130 21.79 0.28 -8.87
C PRO A 130 21.39 -1.20 -8.95
N LYS A 131 22.24 -2.12 -8.46
CA LYS A 131 21.92 -3.56 -8.42
C LYS A 131 20.79 -3.89 -7.45
N TRP A 132 20.76 -3.22 -6.29
CA TRP A 132 19.67 -3.35 -5.31
C TRP A 132 18.36 -2.87 -5.91
N GLN A 133 18.35 -1.66 -6.50
CA GLN A 133 17.15 -1.09 -7.11
C GLN A 133 16.63 -1.94 -8.27
N ALA A 134 17.50 -2.49 -9.10
CA ALA A 134 17.12 -3.39 -10.18
C ALA A 134 16.45 -4.65 -9.64
N GLN A 135 17.09 -5.35 -8.69
CA GLN A 135 16.55 -6.59 -8.13
C GLN A 135 15.25 -6.39 -7.35
N ILE A 136 15.20 -5.36 -6.50
CA ILE A 136 13.99 -5.06 -5.73
C ILE A 136 12.87 -4.57 -6.67
N GLY A 137 13.20 -3.74 -7.66
CA GLY A 137 12.24 -3.30 -8.67
C GLY A 137 11.58 -4.46 -9.41
N GLU A 138 12.34 -5.47 -9.84
CA GLU A 138 11.79 -6.68 -10.47
C GLU A 138 10.85 -7.45 -9.52
N ARG A 139 11.21 -7.58 -8.24
CA ARG A 139 10.38 -8.24 -7.25
C ARG A 139 9.06 -7.50 -7.02
N LEU A 140 9.11 -6.16 -6.96
CA LEU A 140 7.92 -5.31 -6.85
C LEU A 140 6.99 -5.48 -8.07
N ASP A 141 7.55 -5.48 -9.28
CA ASP A 141 6.78 -5.64 -10.52
C ASP A 141 6.04 -6.97 -10.55
N ARG A 142 6.76 -8.05 -10.25
CA ARG A 142 6.17 -9.39 -10.23
C ARG A 142 5.08 -9.50 -9.16
N TYR A 143 5.32 -8.91 -7.98
CA TYR A 143 4.35 -8.93 -6.88
C TYR A 143 3.05 -8.19 -7.25
N VAL A 144 3.15 -6.98 -7.81
CA VAL A 144 2.00 -6.22 -8.29
C VAL A 144 1.30 -6.95 -9.44
N ALA A 145 2.06 -7.52 -10.38
CA ALA A 145 1.50 -8.29 -11.49
C ALA A 145 0.73 -9.53 -10.99
N MET A 146 1.23 -10.21 -9.95
CA MET A 146 0.55 -11.35 -9.32
C MET A 146 -0.80 -10.92 -8.74
N LEU A 147 -0.85 -9.82 -7.98
CA LEU A 147 -2.10 -9.31 -7.40
C LEU A 147 -3.11 -8.87 -8.49
N ARG A 148 -2.62 -8.27 -9.57
CA ARG A 148 -3.47 -7.88 -10.70
C ARG A 148 -4.07 -9.07 -11.46
N ARG A 149 -3.42 -10.24 -11.44
CA ARG A 149 -4.03 -11.48 -12.00
C ARG A 149 -5.29 -11.92 -11.25
N HIS A 150 -5.47 -11.49 -10.01
CA HIS A 150 -6.72 -11.67 -9.26
C HIS A 150 -7.77 -10.59 -9.59
N ASN A 151 -7.50 -9.71 -10.56
CA ASN A 151 -8.35 -8.57 -10.92
C ASN A 151 -8.61 -7.62 -9.74
N ALA A 152 -7.66 -7.51 -8.81
CA ALA A 152 -7.76 -6.61 -7.67
C ALA A 152 -7.29 -5.19 -8.02
N MET A 153 -7.97 -4.18 -7.48
CA MET A 153 -7.44 -2.82 -7.41
C MET A 153 -6.31 -2.78 -6.38
N VAL A 154 -5.12 -2.35 -6.79
CA VAL A 154 -3.93 -2.37 -5.93
C VAL A 154 -3.63 -0.98 -5.39
N TYR A 155 -3.34 -0.88 -4.09
CA TYR A 155 -2.84 0.31 -3.40
C TYR A 155 -1.55 -0.01 -2.67
N TRP A 156 -0.63 0.97 -2.60
CA TRP A 156 0.57 0.89 -1.76
C TRP A 156 0.52 1.95 -0.66
N VAL A 157 0.80 1.53 0.58
CA VAL A 157 0.90 2.43 1.74
C VAL A 157 2.37 2.55 2.12
N GLY A 158 2.92 3.74 2.00
CA GLY A 158 4.28 4.06 2.41
C GLY A 158 4.43 4.13 3.92
N LEU A 159 5.69 4.17 4.38
CA LEU A 159 6.02 4.24 5.80
C LEU A 159 6.14 5.70 6.26
N PRO A 160 5.82 6.00 7.54
CA PRO A 160 6.02 7.32 8.12
C PRO A 160 7.50 7.57 8.45
N ARG A 161 7.79 8.75 9.00
CA ARG A 161 9.13 9.09 9.53
C ARG A 161 9.50 8.18 10.70
N MET A 162 10.80 7.91 10.88
CA MET A 162 11.32 7.07 11.98
C MET A 162 12.03 7.94 13.01
N ARG A 163 12.09 7.46 14.28
CA ARG A 163 12.79 8.18 15.36
C ARG A 163 14.30 8.20 15.18
N ASP A 164 14.88 7.05 14.81
CA ASP A 164 16.29 6.96 14.50
C ASP A 164 16.60 7.63 13.17
N GLY A 165 17.51 8.61 13.17
CA GLY A 165 17.78 9.43 11.99
C GLY A 165 18.48 8.67 10.85
N ALA A 166 19.24 7.60 11.15
CA ALA A 166 19.84 6.77 10.10
C ALA A 166 18.77 5.93 9.42
N LEU A 167 17.95 5.24 10.21
CA LEU A 167 16.82 4.48 9.71
C LEU A 167 15.81 5.38 8.96
N ASP A 168 15.57 6.59 9.44
CA ASP A 168 14.65 7.54 8.79
C ASP A 168 15.13 7.94 7.39
N ARG A 169 16.44 8.16 7.20
CA ARG A 169 17.01 8.41 5.87
C ARG A 169 16.84 7.22 4.94
N ASP A 170 17.13 6.02 5.42
CA ASP A 170 17.04 4.79 4.63
C ASP A 170 15.58 4.51 4.23
N ILE A 171 14.64 4.63 5.17
CA ILE A 171 13.21 4.47 4.91
C ILE A 171 12.68 5.56 3.98
N GLY A 172 13.18 6.81 4.12
CA GLY A 172 12.87 7.89 3.19
C GLY A 172 13.23 7.55 1.75
N ALA A 173 14.48 7.07 1.54
CA ALA A 173 14.97 6.65 0.22
C ALA A 173 14.17 5.46 -0.35
N ILE A 174 13.83 4.47 0.49
CA ILE A 174 12.99 3.33 0.10
C ILE A 174 11.58 3.78 -0.29
N ASN A 175 10.95 4.65 0.50
CA ASN A 175 9.63 5.20 0.17
C ASN A 175 9.63 5.91 -1.18
N ASP A 176 10.64 6.74 -1.45
CA ASP A 176 10.74 7.48 -2.70
C ASP A 176 10.95 6.52 -3.89
N PHE A 177 11.79 5.49 -3.72
CA PHE A 177 11.98 4.44 -4.71
C PHE A 177 10.69 3.64 -4.96
N TYR A 178 9.99 3.24 -3.90
CA TYR A 178 8.71 2.52 -4.01
C TYR A 178 7.63 3.40 -4.66
N ALA A 179 7.53 4.66 -4.27
CA ALA A 179 6.58 5.60 -4.88
C ALA A 179 6.84 5.78 -6.38
N ALA A 180 8.11 5.95 -6.78
CA ALA A 180 8.50 6.06 -8.19
C ALA A 180 8.21 4.77 -8.97
N ARG A 181 8.40 3.60 -8.35
CA ARG A 181 8.06 2.31 -8.97
C ARG A 181 6.56 2.12 -9.10
N MET A 182 5.80 2.43 -8.06
CA MET A 182 4.33 2.37 -8.07
C MET A 182 3.74 3.33 -9.10
N ALA A 183 4.31 4.53 -9.28
CA ALA A 183 3.90 5.44 -10.35
C ALA A 183 4.06 4.83 -11.74
N LYS A 184 5.19 4.15 -12.01
CA LYS A 184 5.42 3.44 -13.29
C LYS A 184 4.45 2.27 -13.51
N LEU A 185 4.01 1.64 -12.42
CA LEU A 185 3.04 0.54 -12.44
C LEU A 185 1.59 1.04 -12.36
N GLU A 186 1.35 2.35 -12.31
CA GLU A 186 0.02 2.95 -12.12
C GLU A 186 -0.71 2.40 -10.88
N VAL A 187 0.06 2.22 -9.79
CA VAL A 187 -0.46 1.85 -8.47
C VAL A 187 -0.49 3.10 -7.59
N PRO A 188 -1.65 3.51 -7.07
CA PRO A 188 -1.72 4.64 -6.14
C PRO A 188 -0.85 4.40 -4.91
N PHE A 189 0.09 5.31 -4.66
CA PHE A 189 0.94 5.33 -3.47
C PHE A 189 0.36 6.29 -2.45
N ILE A 190 0.14 5.82 -1.22
CA ILE A 190 -0.35 6.62 -0.08
C ILE A 190 0.86 7.03 0.76
N ASP A 191 1.32 8.26 0.61
CA ASP A 191 2.39 8.80 1.46
C ASP A 191 1.83 9.10 2.86
N THR A 192 2.34 8.41 3.86
CA THR A 192 1.91 8.55 5.25
C THR A 192 2.72 9.59 6.03
N ARG A 193 3.84 10.07 5.47
CA ARG A 193 4.73 11.04 6.12
C ARG A 193 4.01 12.33 6.51
N PRO A 194 3.17 12.96 5.66
CA PRO A 194 2.52 14.22 6.01
C PRO A 194 1.55 14.12 7.20
N VAL A 195 0.87 12.98 7.35
CA VAL A 195 -0.13 12.79 8.42
C VAL A 195 0.46 12.24 9.72
N ALA A 196 1.72 11.79 9.68
CA ALA A 196 2.40 11.15 10.81
C ALA A 196 3.67 11.90 11.24
N SER A 197 3.82 13.16 10.84
CA SER A 197 4.94 14.04 11.19
C SER A 197 4.44 15.30 11.90
N ASP A 198 5.34 15.96 12.64
CA ASP A 198 5.06 17.26 13.22
C ASP A 198 4.96 18.38 12.16
N GLY A 199 4.69 19.60 12.59
CA GLY A 199 4.58 20.78 11.69
C GLY A 199 5.86 21.11 10.93
N LYS A 200 6.99 20.47 11.24
CA LYS A 200 8.27 20.60 10.54
C LYS A 200 8.59 19.38 9.65
N GLY A 201 7.67 18.43 9.54
CA GLY A 201 7.86 17.19 8.78
C GLY A 201 8.79 16.17 9.45
N GLN A 202 8.98 16.27 10.77
CA GLN A 202 9.87 15.41 11.54
C GLN A 202 9.07 14.34 12.31
N TYR A 203 9.76 13.28 12.75
CA TYR A 203 9.18 12.30 13.65
C TYR A 203 8.64 12.96 14.92
N SER A 204 7.43 12.58 15.29
CA SER A 204 6.88 12.88 16.61
C SER A 204 6.10 11.70 17.14
N ALA A 205 6.29 11.38 18.43
CA ALA A 205 5.49 10.34 19.09
C ALA A 205 4.06 10.80 19.37
N TYR A 206 3.86 12.11 19.50
CA TYR A 206 2.56 12.72 19.77
C TYR A 206 2.24 13.79 18.73
N LEU A 207 1.03 13.79 18.24
CA LEU A 207 0.48 14.86 17.41
C LEU A 207 -0.85 15.34 17.96
N ASN A 208 -1.25 16.55 17.59
CA ASN A 208 -2.60 17.02 17.93
C ASN A 208 -3.61 16.41 16.95
N ASP A 209 -4.66 15.81 17.50
CA ASP A 209 -5.77 15.30 16.70
C ASP A 209 -6.41 16.46 15.92
N PRO A 210 -6.49 16.38 14.59
CA PRO A 210 -6.97 17.49 13.78
C PRO A 210 -8.45 17.83 13.99
N LYS A 211 -9.22 16.92 14.60
CA LYS A 211 -10.64 17.15 14.89
C LYS A 211 -10.88 17.75 16.27
N THR A 212 -10.10 17.32 17.27
CA THR A 212 -10.33 17.68 18.67
C THR A 212 -9.26 18.60 19.24
N GLY A 213 -8.14 18.79 18.55
CA GLY A 213 -6.96 19.51 19.06
C GLY A 213 -6.20 18.77 20.18
N LYS A 214 -6.69 17.62 20.63
CA LYS A 214 -6.10 16.87 21.75
C LYS A 214 -4.76 16.25 21.36
N ARG A 215 -3.74 16.45 22.21
CA ARG A 215 -2.45 15.78 22.07
C ARG A 215 -2.62 14.26 22.20
N THR A 216 -2.27 13.53 21.17
CA THR A 216 -2.57 12.11 20.99
C THR A 216 -1.30 11.32 20.68
N LEU A 217 -1.08 10.20 21.35
CA LEU A 217 0.02 9.27 21.07
C LEU A 217 -0.28 8.52 19.76
N ILE A 218 0.62 8.67 18.77
CA ILE A 218 0.48 8.04 17.46
C ILE A 218 1.58 7.01 17.15
N ARG A 219 2.60 6.89 18.01
CA ARG A 219 3.75 5.99 17.80
C ARG A 219 3.94 5.06 18.98
N GLU A 220 4.43 3.86 18.70
CA GLU A 220 4.92 2.94 19.75
C GLU A 220 6.28 3.39 20.30
N GLY A 221 6.65 2.84 21.46
CA GLY A 221 7.87 3.19 22.16
C GLY A 221 9.17 2.82 21.44
N ASP A 222 9.12 1.97 20.42
CA ASP A 222 10.28 1.58 19.61
C ASP A 222 10.74 2.68 18.63
N GLY A 223 9.87 3.65 18.34
CA GLY A 223 10.16 4.74 17.39
C GLY A 223 10.04 4.32 15.90
N ILE A 224 9.53 3.12 15.66
CA ILE A 224 9.30 2.53 14.33
C ILE A 224 7.81 2.38 14.08
N HIS A 225 7.11 1.59 14.90
CA HIS A 225 5.70 1.28 14.70
C HIS A 225 4.77 2.42 15.12
N MET A 226 3.58 2.42 14.54
CA MET A 226 2.50 3.31 14.95
C MET A 226 1.72 2.69 16.11
N SER A 227 1.17 3.52 16.99
CA SER A 227 0.09 3.10 17.88
C SER A 227 -1.17 2.74 17.06
N MET A 228 -2.15 2.10 17.68
CA MET A 228 -3.41 1.82 16.98
C MET A 228 -4.08 3.10 16.44
N THR A 229 -4.05 4.19 17.22
CA THR A 229 -4.56 5.50 16.75
C THR A 229 -3.76 6.00 15.56
N GLY A 230 -2.43 5.85 15.59
CA GLY A 230 -1.57 6.21 14.48
C GLY A 230 -1.89 5.42 13.21
N TYR A 231 -2.12 4.11 13.30
CA TYR A 231 -2.54 3.29 12.15
C TYR A 231 -3.90 3.75 11.59
N VAL A 232 -4.86 4.09 12.44
CA VAL A 232 -6.13 4.68 12.00
C VAL A 232 -5.90 5.99 11.25
N TRP A 233 -4.97 6.84 11.70
CA TRP A 233 -4.70 8.11 11.04
C TRP A 233 -4.05 7.93 9.67
N ILE A 234 -3.00 7.12 9.56
CA ILE A 234 -2.30 6.91 8.28
C ILE A 234 -3.13 6.16 7.23
N THR A 235 -4.16 5.41 7.66
CA THR A 235 -5.06 4.69 6.75
C THR A 235 -6.34 5.43 6.41
N ARG A 236 -6.59 6.62 6.98
CA ARG A 236 -7.83 7.39 6.77
C ARG A 236 -8.06 7.73 5.30
N SER A 237 -7.07 8.33 4.64
CA SER A 237 -7.19 8.71 3.23
C SER A 237 -7.37 7.50 2.31
N LEU A 238 -6.72 6.37 2.62
CA LEU A 238 -6.92 5.12 1.90
C LEU A 238 -8.35 4.59 2.11
N THR A 239 -8.87 4.64 3.34
CA THR A 239 -10.25 4.23 3.65
C THR A 239 -11.25 5.02 2.82
N GLU A 240 -11.06 6.35 2.73
CA GLU A 240 -11.91 7.24 1.93
C GLU A 240 -11.81 6.89 0.43
N ARG A 241 -10.60 6.67 -0.10
CA ARG A 241 -10.39 6.25 -1.50
C ARG A 241 -11.07 4.91 -1.81
N ILE A 242 -10.98 3.94 -0.90
CA ILE A 242 -11.66 2.65 -1.05
C ILE A 242 -13.18 2.84 -1.09
N ARG A 243 -13.74 3.61 -0.16
CA ARG A 243 -15.19 3.89 -0.15
C ARG A 243 -15.64 4.56 -1.44
N ASN A 244 -14.94 5.61 -1.86
CA ASN A 244 -15.26 6.34 -3.08
C ASN A 244 -15.19 5.44 -4.32
N TYR A 245 -14.18 4.56 -4.42
CA TYR A 245 -14.06 3.59 -5.51
C TYR A 245 -15.24 2.60 -5.54
N VAL A 246 -15.64 2.09 -4.37
CA VAL A 246 -16.77 1.17 -4.25
C VAL A 246 -18.09 1.87 -4.60
N GLU A 247 -18.33 3.07 -4.09
CA GLU A 247 -19.54 3.86 -4.34
C GLU A 247 -19.67 4.28 -5.80
N ALA A 248 -18.58 4.76 -6.40
CA ALA A 248 -18.56 5.10 -7.82
C ALA A 248 -18.84 3.87 -8.71
N THR A 249 -18.29 2.69 -8.32
CA THR A 249 -18.56 1.45 -9.05
C THR A 249 -20.02 1.01 -8.91
N ARG A 250 -20.61 1.18 -7.72
CA ARG A 250 -22.03 0.89 -7.46
C ARG A 250 -22.94 1.80 -8.28
N ALA A 251 -22.71 3.12 -8.26
CA ALA A 251 -23.48 4.09 -9.00
C ALA A 251 -23.47 3.82 -10.52
N ALA A 252 -22.30 3.45 -11.06
CA ALA A 252 -22.16 3.11 -12.47
C ALA A 252 -22.86 1.79 -12.88
N GLY A 253 -23.21 0.93 -11.92
CA GLY A 253 -23.98 -0.30 -12.15
C GLY A 253 -25.49 -0.14 -12.10
N THR A 254 -26.01 0.93 -11.48
CA THR A 254 -27.45 1.21 -11.33
C THR A 254 -28.01 2.10 -12.46
N GLY A 255 -27.16 2.64 -13.32
CA GLY A 255 -27.55 3.52 -14.44
C GLY A 255 -27.83 2.74 -15.74
N LYS A 256 -28.73 1.74 -15.69
CA LYS A 256 -29.35 1.11 -16.87
C LYS A 256 -30.85 1.30 -16.84
#